data_5129d99e8901fd3d4785834ab70df97e
#
_entry.id   5129d99e8901fd3d4785834ab70df97e
#
_cell.length_a   1.000
_cell.length_b   1.000
_cell.length_c   1.000
_cell.angle_alpha   90.00
_cell.angle_beta   90.00
_cell.angle_gamma   90.00
#
_symmetry.space_group_name_H-M   'P 1'
#
loop_
_entity.id
_entity.type
_entity.pdbx_description
1 polymer ?
#
loop_
_entity_poly.entity_id
_entity_poly.type
_entity_poly.pdbx_seq_one_letter_code
_entity_poly.pdbx_strand_id
1 'polypeptide(L)'
;MTFEDLKTKFPDATLETWHPHSNGGGWVKNTATVAETAYVGRDAVVSGNAQVSGDAKVFGDAEVSENAMVYGKAMVFENALVFENAMVFENAMVSGNARVFGDADVCGNAVVYGNAEVYGRSRVAGDALVSGFAQVSENAVVSGRSRVSGNEIIN
;
A
#
# COMPACT_ATOMS: atom_id res chain seq x y z
N MET A 1 -4.54 -0.85 17.19
CA MET A 1 -5.93 -1.30 16.88
C MET A 1 -6.24 -2.54 17.70
N THR A 2 -7.31 -2.53 18.48
CA THR A 2 -7.84 -3.72 19.15
C THR A 2 -8.70 -4.54 18.19
N PHE A 3 -9.13 -5.74 18.61
CA PHE A 3 -10.08 -6.51 17.79
C PHE A 3 -11.45 -5.83 17.68
N GLU A 4 -11.89 -5.13 18.71
CA GLU A 4 -13.15 -4.35 18.67
C GLU A 4 -13.04 -3.16 17.70
N ASP A 5 -11.89 -2.52 17.61
CA ASP A 5 -11.62 -1.47 16.60
C ASP A 5 -11.66 -2.05 15.19
N LEU A 6 -11.07 -3.24 14.99
CA LEU A 6 -11.12 -3.95 13.71
C LEU A 6 -12.58 -4.27 13.31
N LYS A 7 -13.41 -4.75 14.25
CA LYS A 7 -14.85 -5.03 14.00
C LYS A 7 -15.65 -3.78 13.64
N THR A 8 -15.25 -2.62 14.11
CA THR A 8 -15.87 -1.36 13.70
C THR A 8 -15.62 -1.06 12.22
N LYS A 9 -14.41 -1.37 11.74
CA LYS A 9 -14.02 -1.21 10.34
C LYS A 9 -14.52 -2.37 9.45
N PHE A 10 -14.49 -3.60 9.98
CA PHE A 10 -14.91 -4.84 9.33
C PHE A 10 -15.93 -5.58 10.20
N PRO A 11 -17.24 -5.28 10.10
CA PRO A 11 -18.25 -5.84 11.00
C PRO A 11 -18.33 -7.37 11.02
N ASP A 12 -17.95 -8.02 9.91
CA ASP A 12 -17.94 -9.48 9.79
C ASP A 12 -16.64 -10.14 10.30
N ALA A 13 -15.72 -9.36 10.91
CA ALA A 13 -14.47 -9.90 11.42
C ALA A 13 -14.70 -10.82 12.62
N THR A 14 -14.04 -11.97 12.59
CA THR A 14 -13.99 -12.93 13.70
C THR A 14 -12.53 -13.34 13.94
N LEU A 15 -12.22 -13.84 15.14
CA LEU A 15 -10.89 -14.40 15.44
C LEU A 15 -10.61 -15.71 14.68
N GLU A 16 -11.61 -16.28 14.01
CA GLU A 16 -11.45 -17.42 13.10
C GLU A 16 -11.01 -17.00 11.70
N THR A 17 -11.31 -15.75 11.30
CA THR A 17 -11.06 -15.20 9.96
C THR A 17 -9.95 -14.16 9.93
N TRP A 18 -9.52 -13.68 11.10
CA TRP A 18 -8.48 -12.69 11.27
C TRP A 18 -7.51 -13.06 12.38
N HIS A 19 -6.26 -12.72 12.20
CA HIS A 19 -5.22 -12.90 13.22
C HIS A 19 -4.25 -11.72 13.26
N PRO A 20 -3.63 -11.43 14.40
CA PRO A 20 -2.55 -10.46 14.45
C PRO A 20 -1.28 -11.07 13.84
N HIS A 21 -0.58 -10.30 13.02
CA HIS A 21 0.70 -10.73 12.47
C HIS A 21 1.78 -10.82 13.55
N SER A 22 2.60 -11.86 13.50
CA SER A 22 3.66 -12.11 14.50
C SER A 22 4.68 -10.98 14.59
N ASN A 23 5.01 -10.35 13.46
CA ASN A 23 5.96 -9.24 13.38
C ASN A 23 5.20 -7.90 13.26
N GLY A 24 4.87 -7.28 14.39
CA GLY A 24 4.25 -5.96 14.46
C GLY A 24 2.83 -5.91 15.04
N GLY A 25 2.10 -7.03 15.03
CA GLY A 25 0.79 -7.16 15.67
C GLY A 25 -0.38 -6.54 14.92
N GLY A 26 -0.18 -6.11 13.66
CA GLY A 26 -1.27 -5.63 12.79
C GLY A 26 -2.18 -6.77 12.32
N TRP A 27 -3.37 -6.41 11.90
CA TRP A 27 -4.41 -7.39 11.58
C TRP A 27 -4.31 -7.92 10.14
N VAL A 28 -4.29 -9.23 10.02
CA VAL A 28 -4.22 -9.94 8.74
C VAL A 28 -5.44 -10.84 8.59
N LYS A 29 -6.16 -10.69 7.49
CA LYS A 29 -7.23 -11.62 7.13
C LYS A 29 -6.64 -12.94 6.66
N ASN A 30 -7.24 -14.08 7.05
CA ASN A 30 -6.70 -15.41 6.74
C ASN A 30 -6.62 -15.72 5.23
N THR A 31 -7.29 -14.95 4.38
CA THR A 31 -7.18 -15.05 2.91
C THR A 31 -5.96 -14.33 2.35
N ALA A 32 -5.39 -13.38 3.11
CA ALA A 32 -4.16 -12.69 2.74
C ALA A 32 -2.92 -13.50 3.13
N THR A 33 -1.81 -13.25 2.45
CA THR A 33 -0.54 -13.92 2.72
C THR A 33 0.50 -12.88 3.14
N VAL A 34 1.00 -13.00 4.36
CA VAL A 34 2.05 -12.12 4.88
C VAL A 34 3.23 -12.96 5.33
N ALA A 35 4.43 -12.68 4.77
CA ALA A 35 5.65 -13.37 5.16
C ALA A 35 6.06 -13.00 6.59
N GLU A 36 6.65 -13.92 7.34
CA GLU A 36 7.12 -13.68 8.72
C GLU A 36 8.17 -12.57 8.82
N THR A 37 8.95 -12.36 7.75
CA THR A 37 9.95 -11.28 7.67
C THR A 37 9.33 -9.91 7.45
N ALA A 38 8.15 -9.86 6.85
CA ALA A 38 7.43 -8.60 6.64
C ALA A 38 6.92 -8.04 7.97
N TYR A 39 6.82 -6.73 8.05
CA TYR A 39 6.30 -6.03 9.22
C TYR A 39 4.90 -5.48 8.96
N VAL A 40 3.94 -5.86 9.77
CA VAL A 40 2.59 -5.27 9.77
C VAL A 40 2.36 -4.62 11.13
N GLY A 41 2.44 -3.29 11.17
CA GLY A 41 2.32 -2.50 12.39
C GLY A 41 0.93 -2.60 13.02
N ARG A 42 0.86 -2.31 14.32
CA ARG A 42 -0.29 -2.56 15.20
C ARG A 42 -1.64 -2.07 14.67
N ASP A 43 -1.66 -0.94 13.96
CA ASP A 43 -2.89 -0.31 13.47
C ASP A 43 -3.10 -0.52 11.96
N ALA A 44 -2.12 -1.18 11.30
CA ALA A 44 -2.20 -1.54 9.90
C ALA A 44 -3.06 -2.79 9.66
N VAL A 45 -3.63 -2.87 8.47
CA VAL A 45 -4.51 -3.95 8.05
C VAL A 45 -4.09 -4.53 6.70
N VAL A 46 -4.04 -5.85 6.62
CA VAL A 46 -3.84 -6.58 5.36
C VAL A 46 -5.04 -7.52 5.14
N SER A 47 -5.76 -7.35 4.06
CA SER A 47 -7.01 -8.08 3.82
C SER A 47 -7.19 -8.54 2.37
N GLY A 48 -8.35 -9.12 2.06
CA GLY A 48 -8.59 -9.70 0.75
C GLY A 48 -7.67 -10.88 0.48
N ASN A 49 -7.06 -10.93 -0.71
CA ASN A 49 -6.03 -11.88 -1.13
C ASN A 49 -4.66 -11.19 -1.24
N ALA A 50 -4.48 -10.08 -0.54
CA ALA A 50 -3.26 -9.29 -0.60
C ALA A 50 -2.03 -10.08 -0.17
N GLN A 51 -0.87 -9.74 -0.74
CA GLN A 51 0.39 -10.39 -0.45
C GLN A 51 1.42 -9.37 0.04
N VAL A 52 1.98 -9.59 1.22
CA VAL A 52 3.07 -8.78 1.76
C VAL A 52 4.27 -9.67 2.03
N SER A 53 5.41 -9.42 1.39
CA SER A 53 6.55 -10.33 1.46
C SER A 53 7.92 -9.63 1.44
N GLY A 54 8.98 -10.41 1.63
CA GLY A 54 10.33 -9.87 1.79
C GLY A 54 10.45 -9.10 3.12
N ASP A 55 11.16 -7.99 3.10
CA ASP A 55 11.34 -7.08 4.23
C ASP A 55 10.38 -5.88 4.15
N ALA A 56 9.25 -6.03 3.46
CA ALA A 56 8.26 -4.98 3.31
C ALA A 56 7.63 -4.58 4.64
N LYS A 57 7.23 -3.32 4.74
CA LYS A 57 6.64 -2.78 5.97
C LYS A 57 5.32 -2.06 5.66
N VAL A 58 4.28 -2.47 6.37
CA VAL A 58 2.96 -1.82 6.36
C VAL A 58 2.67 -1.34 7.78
N PHE A 59 2.52 -0.04 8.02
CA PHE A 59 2.36 0.49 9.37
C PHE A 59 1.61 1.83 9.41
N GLY A 60 1.38 2.37 10.62
CA GLY A 60 0.40 3.43 10.81
C GLY A 60 -1.00 2.85 10.61
N ASP A 61 -1.91 3.62 10.07
CA ASP A 61 -3.27 3.21 9.72
C ASP A 61 -3.38 2.72 8.26
N ALA A 62 -2.25 2.30 7.67
CA ALA A 62 -2.17 1.84 6.28
C ALA A 62 -2.95 0.56 6.05
N GLU A 63 -3.52 0.44 4.86
CA GLU A 63 -4.28 -0.73 4.44
C GLU A 63 -3.79 -1.26 3.10
N VAL A 64 -3.56 -2.58 3.05
CA VAL A 64 -3.25 -3.33 1.83
C VAL A 64 -4.35 -4.36 1.64
N SER A 65 -5.07 -4.30 0.53
CA SER A 65 -6.27 -5.12 0.36
C SER A 65 -6.47 -5.67 -1.05
N GLU A 66 -7.51 -6.47 -1.21
CA GLU A 66 -7.88 -7.14 -2.45
C GLU A 66 -6.77 -8.05 -2.98
N ASN A 67 -6.20 -7.81 -4.15
CA ASN A 67 -5.13 -8.63 -4.73
C ASN A 67 -3.79 -7.87 -4.74
N ALA A 68 -3.69 -6.78 -3.99
CA ALA A 68 -2.50 -5.94 -3.98
C ALA A 68 -1.26 -6.68 -3.47
N MET A 69 -0.10 -6.32 -4.00
CA MET A 69 1.18 -6.91 -3.61
C MET A 69 2.16 -5.85 -3.12
N VAL A 70 2.74 -6.06 -1.94
CA VAL A 70 3.79 -5.20 -1.37
C VAL A 70 4.98 -6.09 -1.03
N TYR A 71 6.13 -5.85 -1.66
CA TYR A 71 7.29 -6.74 -1.48
C TYR A 71 8.65 -6.05 -1.62
N GLY A 72 9.72 -6.81 -1.41
CA GLY A 72 11.08 -6.26 -1.35
C GLY A 72 11.30 -5.53 -0.03
N LYS A 73 11.68 -4.27 -0.09
CA LYS A 73 11.85 -3.37 1.06
C LYS A 73 10.84 -2.21 1.02
N ALA A 74 9.76 -2.38 0.28
CA ALA A 74 8.74 -1.35 0.13
C ALA A 74 8.09 -0.98 1.46
N MET A 75 7.67 0.26 1.59
CA MET A 75 6.98 0.76 2.77
C MET A 75 5.65 1.41 2.41
N VAL A 76 4.59 1.01 3.09
CA VAL A 76 3.26 1.60 3.01
C VAL A 76 2.88 2.05 4.41
N PHE A 77 2.67 3.34 4.64
CA PHE A 77 2.49 3.83 6.01
C PHE A 77 1.60 5.08 6.10
N GLU A 78 1.39 5.54 7.33
CA GLU A 78 0.39 6.56 7.66
C GLU A 78 -1.02 6.08 7.30
N ASN A 79 -1.77 6.79 6.46
CA ASN A 79 -3.14 6.44 6.04
C ASN A 79 -3.17 5.93 4.59
N ALA A 80 -2.03 5.48 4.06
CA ALA A 80 -1.93 5.06 2.67
C ALA A 80 -2.74 3.80 2.37
N LEU A 81 -3.32 3.74 1.18
CA LEU A 81 -4.13 2.62 0.70
C LEU A 81 -3.51 2.01 -0.56
N VAL A 82 -3.32 0.69 -0.56
CA VAL A 82 -2.89 -0.07 -1.73
C VAL A 82 -3.90 -1.20 -1.96
N PHE A 83 -4.58 -1.20 -3.09
CA PHE A 83 -5.70 -2.14 -3.31
C PHE A 83 -5.88 -2.49 -4.80
N GLU A 84 -6.89 -3.31 -5.10
CA GLU A 84 -7.10 -3.93 -6.40
C GLU A 84 -5.90 -4.82 -6.79
N ASN A 85 -5.26 -4.62 -7.92
CA ASN A 85 -4.12 -5.42 -8.38
C ASN A 85 -2.80 -4.63 -8.31
N ALA A 86 -2.76 -3.55 -7.54
CA ALA A 86 -1.60 -2.67 -7.47
C ALA A 86 -0.38 -3.34 -6.86
N MET A 87 0.81 -2.96 -7.34
CA MET A 87 2.07 -3.47 -6.85
C MET A 87 2.97 -2.35 -6.33
N VAL A 88 3.50 -2.52 -5.11
CA VAL A 88 4.50 -1.62 -4.51
C VAL A 88 5.71 -2.46 -4.12
N PHE A 89 6.87 -2.20 -4.73
CA PHE A 89 8.01 -3.11 -4.58
C PHE A 89 9.38 -2.42 -4.64
N GLU A 90 10.42 -3.22 -4.46
CA GLU A 90 11.80 -2.74 -4.29
C GLU A 90 11.94 -1.85 -3.05
N ASN A 91 12.33 -0.58 -3.18
CA ASN A 91 12.47 0.37 -2.08
C ASN A 91 11.40 1.47 -2.12
N ALA A 92 10.31 1.25 -2.85
CA ALA A 92 9.26 2.25 -3.02
C ALA A 92 8.55 2.60 -1.70
N MET A 93 8.10 3.83 -1.59
CA MET A 93 7.38 4.33 -0.41
C MET A 93 6.04 4.93 -0.81
N VAL A 94 4.98 4.53 -0.10
CA VAL A 94 3.63 5.09 -0.24
C VAL A 94 3.18 5.57 1.13
N SER A 95 2.84 6.85 1.28
CA SER A 95 2.51 7.42 2.60
C SER A 95 1.50 8.58 2.53
N GLY A 96 1.19 9.16 3.68
CA GLY A 96 0.15 10.17 3.79
C GLY A 96 -1.22 9.56 3.58
N ASN A 97 -2.04 10.20 2.78
CA ASN A 97 -3.34 9.70 2.33
C ASN A 97 -3.28 9.20 0.86
N ALA A 98 -2.09 8.84 0.39
CA ALA A 98 -1.89 8.41 -0.98
C ALA A 98 -2.62 7.09 -1.27
N ARG A 99 -3.07 6.93 -2.50
CA ARG A 99 -3.80 5.75 -2.98
C ARG A 99 -3.12 5.17 -4.20
N VAL A 100 -2.85 3.88 -4.16
CA VAL A 100 -2.30 3.12 -5.31
C VAL A 100 -3.26 1.98 -5.61
N PHE A 101 -3.84 1.95 -6.80
CA PHE A 101 -4.89 0.99 -7.13
C PHE A 101 -4.99 0.70 -8.65
N GLY A 102 -5.91 -0.14 -9.05
CA GLY A 102 -5.96 -0.65 -10.42
C GLY A 102 -4.85 -1.67 -10.66
N ASP A 103 -4.23 -1.60 -11.80
CA ASP A 103 -3.05 -2.39 -12.20
C ASP A 103 -1.77 -1.53 -12.11
N ALA A 104 -1.71 -0.58 -11.17
CA ALA A 104 -0.62 0.38 -11.05
C ALA A 104 0.62 -0.21 -10.35
N ASP A 105 1.80 0.20 -10.83
CA ASP A 105 3.10 -0.20 -10.28
C ASP A 105 3.82 0.99 -9.64
N VAL A 106 4.30 0.84 -8.42
CA VAL A 106 5.22 1.79 -7.76
C VAL A 106 6.49 1.04 -7.36
N CYS A 107 7.64 1.39 -7.95
CA CYS A 107 8.87 0.63 -7.76
C CYS A 107 10.15 1.47 -7.80
N GLY A 108 11.29 0.83 -7.62
CA GLY A 108 12.56 1.52 -7.48
C GLY A 108 12.68 2.22 -6.13
N ASN A 109 13.09 3.46 -6.13
CA ASN A 109 13.10 4.35 -4.97
C ASN A 109 11.97 5.39 -5.05
N ALA A 110 10.91 5.11 -5.80
CA ALA A 110 9.80 6.04 -6.01
C ALA A 110 9.06 6.34 -4.71
N VAL A 111 8.61 7.57 -4.57
CA VAL A 111 7.85 8.01 -3.41
C VAL A 111 6.52 8.62 -3.84
N VAL A 112 5.42 8.09 -3.30
CA VAL A 112 4.06 8.59 -3.51
C VAL A 112 3.50 9.02 -2.16
N TYR A 113 3.13 10.29 -2.00
CA TYR A 113 2.67 10.80 -0.71
C TYR A 113 1.68 11.96 -0.81
N GLY A 114 1.22 12.45 0.34
CA GLY A 114 0.18 13.45 0.40
C GLY A 114 -1.19 12.86 0.12
N ASN A 115 -1.92 13.42 -0.81
CA ASN A 115 -3.21 12.92 -1.30
C ASN A 115 -3.10 12.45 -2.77
N ALA A 116 -1.92 12.02 -3.20
CA ALA A 116 -1.68 11.60 -4.56
C ALA A 116 -2.38 10.26 -4.88
N GLU A 117 -2.81 10.10 -6.11
CA GLU A 117 -3.42 8.88 -6.62
C GLU A 117 -2.63 8.31 -7.80
N VAL A 118 -2.31 7.03 -7.75
CA VAL A 118 -1.64 6.29 -8.84
C VAL A 118 -2.52 5.11 -9.19
N TYR A 119 -3.06 5.08 -10.41
CA TYR A 119 -4.07 4.09 -10.78
C TYR A 119 -4.09 3.74 -12.27
N GLY A 120 -5.01 2.87 -12.68
CA GLY A 120 -5.05 2.35 -14.03
C GLY A 120 -3.91 1.36 -14.26
N ARG A 121 -3.19 1.47 -15.36
CA ARG A 121 -1.97 0.72 -15.70
C ARG A 121 -0.73 1.60 -15.64
N SER A 122 -0.76 2.59 -14.76
CA SER A 122 0.31 3.56 -14.64
C SER A 122 1.52 2.98 -13.89
N ARG A 123 2.68 3.58 -14.11
CA ARG A 123 3.92 3.17 -13.44
C ARG A 123 4.68 4.36 -12.90
N VAL A 124 5.04 4.31 -11.63
CA VAL A 124 5.91 5.27 -10.96
C VAL A 124 7.20 4.56 -10.55
N ALA A 125 8.35 4.95 -11.11
CA ALA A 125 9.58 4.17 -10.97
C ALA A 125 10.85 5.04 -10.86
N GLY A 126 11.98 4.40 -10.56
CA GLY A 126 13.24 5.10 -10.37
C GLY A 126 13.25 5.91 -9.09
N ASP A 127 13.70 7.15 -9.14
CA ASP A 127 13.70 8.12 -8.03
C ASP A 127 12.53 9.13 -8.17
N ALA A 128 11.43 8.75 -8.82
CA ALA A 128 10.29 9.62 -9.08
C ALA A 128 9.54 9.98 -7.81
N LEU A 129 8.99 11.20 -7.79
CA LEU A 129 8.23 11.74 -6.66
C LEU A 129 6.85 12.17 -7.12
N VAL A 130 5.80 11.61 -6.53
CA VAL A 130 4.39 11.98 -6.77
C VAL A 130 3.77 12.44 -5.48
N SER A 131 3.21 13.66 -5.45
CA SER A 131 2.74 14.26 -4.19
C SER A 131 1.60 15.26 -4.37
N GLY A 132 1.13 15.81 -3.26
CA GLY A 132 0.01 16.75 -3.27
C GLY A 132 -1.29 16.04 -3.61
N PHE A 133 -2.02 16.55 -4.57
CA PHE A 133 -3.24 15.96 -5.15
C PHE A 133 -2.99 15.46 -6.58
N ALA A 134 -1.74 15.17 -6.93
CA ALA A 134 -1.37 14.68 -8.25
C ALA A 134 -2.03 13.35 -8.57
N GLN A 135 -2.38 13.15 -9.83
CA GLN A 135 -2.96 11.92 -10.33
C GLN A 135 -2.08 11.36 -11.47
N VAL A 136 -1.70 10.10 -11.35
CA VAL A 136 -0.98 9.36 -12.40
C VAL A 136 -1.87 8.19 -12.80
N SER A 137 -2.34 8.17 -14.04
CA SER A 137 -3.40 7.25 -14.45
C SER A 137 -3.22 6.66 -15.84
N GLU A 138 -4.17 5.88 -16.26
CA GLU A 138 -4.23 5.21 -17.56
C GLU A 138 -2.98 4.36 -17.84
N ASN A 139 -2.12 4.76 -18.75
CA ASN A 139 -0.87 4.06 -19.08
C ASN A 139 0.36 4.95 -18.83
N ALA A 140 0.21 5.99 -18.01
CA ALA A 140 1.27 6.95 -17.73
C ALA A 140 2.49 6.32 -17.06
N VAL A 141 3.68 6.77 -17.45
CA VAL A 141 4.94 6.35 -16.84
C VAL A 141 5.67 7.58 -16.29
N VAL A 142 5.81 7.63 -14.97
CA VAL A 142 6.61 8.64 -14.26
C VAL A 142 7.87 7.96 -13.75
N SER A 143 9.04 8.36 -14.27
CA SER A 143 10.30 7.64 -13.99
C SER A 143 11.50 8.57 -13.87
N GLY A 144 12.65 7.97 -13.57
CA GLY A 144 13.88 8.72 -13.36
C GLY A 144 13.79 9.58 -12.12
N ARG A 145 14.07 10.88 -12.22
CA ARG A 145 13.96 11.88 -11.15
C ARG A 145 12.78 12.83 -11.36
N SER A 146 11.76 12.38 -12.05
CA SER A 146 10.56 13.18 -12.33
C SER A 146 9.83 13.52 -11.04
N ARG A 147 9.19 14.70 -11.04
CA ARG A 147 8.35 15.14 -9.95
C ARG A 147 6.99 15.55 -10.49
N VAL A 148 5.95 15.00 -9.90
CA VAL A 148 4.54 15.33 -10.20
C VAL A 148 3.91 15.79 -8.89
N SER A 149 3.36 17.00 -8.87
CA SER A 149 2.89 17.60 -7.61
C SER A 149 1.70 18.53 -7.79
N GLY A 150 1.18 19.06 -6.69
CA GLY A 150 0.01 19.92 -6.72
C GLY A 150 -1.21 19.18 -7.25
N ASN A 151 -1.85 19.69 -8.29
CA ASN A 151 -3.03 19.11 -8.94
C ASN A 151 -2.71 18.59 -10.36
N GLU A 152 -1.45 18.23 -10.62
CA GLU A 152 -1.05 17.71 -11.93
C GLU A 152 -1.72 16.36 -12.23
N ILE A 153 -2.10 16.16 -13.48
CA ILE A 153 -2.68 14.92 -14.00
C ILE A 153 -1.79 14.41 -15.13
N ILE A 154 -1.30 13.19 -15.02
CA ILE A 154 -0.49 12.50 -16.01
C ILE A 154 -1.27 11.25 -16.45
N ASN A 155 -1.60 11.20 -17.73
CA ASN A 155 -2.37 10.12 -18.36
C ASN A 155 -1.54 9.39 -19.42
#